data_55deab547e2d18024fceea56d940281b
#
_entry.id   55deab547e2d18024fceea56d940281b
#
_cell.length_a   1.000
_cell.length_b   1.000
_cell.length_c   1.000
_cell.angle_alpha   90.00
_cell.angle_beta   90.00
_cell.angle_gamma   90.00
#
_symmetry.space_group_name_H-M   'P 1'
#
loop_
_entity.id
_entity.type
_entity.pdbx_description
1 polymer ?
#
loop_
_entity_poly.entity_id
_entity_poly.type
_entity_poly.pdbx_seq_one_letter_code
_entity_poly.pdbx_strand_id
1 'polypeptide(L)'
;MEVHVQEYIRHLHVLNQQKDIEINMKHDQINQLLHGNQEHAHRLNNIEAEKSTMAERITQLEEELRQERANNLTQRFMPHTVSGRRNY
;
A
#
# COMPACT_ATOMS: atom_id res chain seq x y z
N MET A 1 -23.39 -60.01 9.90
CA MET A 1 -23.70 -58.75 10.61
C MET A 1 -22.42 -58.05 11.02
N GLU A 2 -21.57 -58.73 11.72
CA GLU A 2 -20.32 -58.09 12.17
C GLU A 2 -19.46 -57.58 11.03
N VAL A 3 -19.42 -58.34 9.94
CA VAL A 3 -18.63 -57.95 8.77
C VAL A 3 -19.13 -56.62 8.21
N HIS A 4 -20.42 -56.41 8.12
CA HIS A 4 -21.01 -55.17 7.62
C HIS A 4 -20.71 -54.00 8.54
N VAL A 5 -20.74 -54.25 9.84
CA VAL A 5 -20.40 -53.20 10.82
C VAL A 5 -18.93 -52.83 10.71
N GLN A 6 -18.04 -53.81 10.57
CA GLN A 6 -16.64 -53.55 10.44
C GLN A 6 -16.30 -52.79 9.15
N GLU A 7 -16.96 -53.17 8.06
CA GLU A 7 -16.78 -52.45 6.79
C GLU A 7 -17.27 -51.02 6.89
N TYR A 8 -18.38 -50.81 7.58
CA TYR A 8 -18.93 -49.48 7.81
C TYR A 8 -17.96 -48.63 8.62
N ILE A 9 -17.40 -49.20 9.68
CA ILE A 9 -16.41 -48.52 10.52
C ILE A 9 -15.18 -48.16 9.71
N ARG A 10 -14.69 -49.07 8.87
CA ARG A 10 -13.53 -48.78 8.00
C ARG A 10 -13.85 -47.64 7.04
N HIS A 11 -15.05 -47.64 6.48
CA HIS A 11 -15.46 -46.64 5.56
C HIS A 11 -15.48 -45.27 6.24
N LEU A 12 -16.03 -45.20 7.44
CA LEU A 12 -16.05 -43.99 8.23
C LEU A 12 -14.63 -43.51 8.58
N HIS A 13 -13.76 -44.48 8.88
CA HIS A 13 -12.38 -44.15 9.23
C HIS A 13 -11.65 -43.51 8.04
N VAL A 14 -11.84 -44.07 6.85
CA VAL A 14 -11.26 -43.55 5.62
C VAL A 14 -11.80 -42.16 5.33
N LEU A 15 -13.11 -41.98 5.48
CA LEU A 15 -13.73 -40.65 5.29
C LEU A 15 -13.17 -39.61 6.26
N ASN A 16 -12.98 -40.03 7.52
CA ASN A 16 -12.42 -39.09 8.52
C ASN A 16 -10.99 -38.70 8.16
N GLN A 17 -10.19 -39.64 7.68
CA GLN A 17 -8.82 -39.35 7.25
C GLN A 17 -8.82 -38.39 6.07
N GLN A 18 -9.71 -38.58 5.12
CA GLN A 18 -9.85 -37.69 3.97
C GLN A 18 -10.26 -36.31 4.40
N LYS A 19 -11.18 -36.20 5.35
CA LYS A 19 -11.62 -34.91 5.88
C LYS A 19 -10.49 -34.20 6.61
N ASP A 20 -9.68 -34.94 7.37
CA ASP A 20 -8.55 -34.37 8.06
C ASP A 20 -7.54 -33.78 7.08
N ILE A 21 -7.29 -34.50 5.98
CA ILE A 21 -6.39 -34.00 4.95
C ILE A 21 -6.94 -32.72 4.32
N GLU A 22 -8.24 -32.73 4.00
CA GLU A 22 -8.88 -31.55 3.42
C GLU A 22 -8.80 -30.35 4.37
N ILE A 23 -9.06 -30.57 5.65
CA ILE A 23 -9.00 -29.53 6.66
C ILE A 23 -7.58 -28.96 6.73
N ASN A 24 -6.58 -29.82 6.75
CA ASN A 24 -5.19 -29.37 6.81
C ASN A 24 -4.81 -28.55 5.59
N MET A 25 -5.24 -28.97 4.40
CA MET A 25 -4.98 -28.23 3.17
C MET A 25 -5.63 -26.86 3.21
N LYS A 26 -6.86 -26.79 3.73
CA LYS A 26 -7.55 -25.49 3.87
C LYS A 26 -6.87 -24.58 4.89
N HIS A 27 -6.39 -25.17 5.97
CA HIS A 27 -5.61 -24.39 6.95
C HIS A 27 -4.36 -23.79 6.31
N ASP A 28 -3.67 -24.56 5.49
CA ASP A 28 -2.48 -24.06 4.80
C ASP A 28 -2.85 -22.92 3.86
N GLN A 29 -3.95 -23.08 3.12
CA GLN A 29 -4.42 -22.04 2.21
C GLN A 29 -4.78 -20.77 2.96
N ILE A 30 -5.47 -20.91 4.09
CA ILE A 30 -5.86 -19.78 4.94
C ILE A 30 -4.61 -19.05 5.43
N ASN A 31 -3.62 -19.81 5.88
CA ASN A 31 -2.37 -19.21 6.36
C ASN A 31 -1.64 -18.46 5.26
N GLN A 32 -1.62 -18.99 4.04
CA GLN A 32 -1.02 -18.32 2.90
C GLN A 32 -1.76 -17.03 2.56
N LEU A 33 -3.09 -17.07 2.59
CA LEU A 33 -3.91 -15.90 2.32
C LEU A 33 -3.73 -14.83 3.38
N LEU A 34 -3.66 -15.24 4.65
CA LEU A 34 -3.42 -14.30 5.74
C LEU A 34 -2.07 -13.62 5.59
N HIS A 35 -1.05 -14.39 5.25
CA HIS A 35 0.28 -13.85 5.03
C HIS A 35 0.29 -12.85 3.86
N GLY A 36 -0.36 -13.24 2.75
CA GLY A 36 -0.49 -12.36 1.60
C GLY A 36 -1.22 -11.08 1.92
N ASN A 37 -2.30 -11.19 2.72
CA ASN A 37 -3.05 -10.01 3.14
C ASN A 37 -2.23 -9.06 4.00
N GLN A 38 -1.41 -9.62 4.89
CA GLN A 38 -0.51 -8.82 5.72
C GLN A 38 0.51 -8.06 4.87
N GLU A 39 1.06 -8.74 3.88
CA GLU A 39 2.00 -8.11 2.95
C GLU A 39 1.33 -6.98 2.16
N HIS A 40 0.11 -7.24 1.67
CA HIS A 40 -0.64 -6.22 0.94
C HIS A 40 -0.96 -5.01 1.82
N ALA A 41 -1.35 -5.26 3.06
CA ALA A 41 -1.63 -4.17 4.00
C ALA A 41 -0.37 -3.33 4.24
N HIS A 42 0.77 -3.99 4.37
CA HIS A 42 2.05 -3.30 4.55
C HIS A 42 2.38 -2.43 3.34
N ARG A 43 2.21 -2.98 2.14
CA ARG A 43 2.44 -2.22 0.90
C ARG A 43 1.51 -1.02 0.79
N LEU A 44 0.24 -1.20 1.14
CA LEU A 44 -0.72 -0.11 1.11
C LEU A 44 -0.31 1.01 2.05
N ASN A 45 0.15 0.66 3.25
CA ASN A 45 0.64 1.65 4.20
C ASN A 45 1.84 2.42 3.65
N ASN A 46 2.75 1.72 3.00
CA ASN A 46 3.92 2.35 2.37
C ASN A 46 3.51 3.29 1.24
N ILE A 47 2.57 2.85 0.41
CA ILE A 47 2.06 3.68 -0.69
C ILE A 47 1.37 4.92 -0.16
N GLU A 48 0.58 4.79 0.90
CA GLU A 48 -0.07 5.94 1.53
C GLU A 48 0.95 6.93 2.06
N ALA A 49 2.02 6.43 2.68
CA ALA A 49 3.08 7.28 3.20
C ALA A 49 3.80 8.02 2.05
N GLU A 50 4.11 7.31 0.98
CA GLU A 50 4.74 7.92 -0.20
C GLU A 50 3.84 8.97 -0.83
N LYS A 51 2.56 8.66 -0.95
CA LYS A 51 1.58 9.58 -1.49
C LYS A 51 1.52 10.87 -0.67
N SER A 52 1.54 10.73 0.65
CA SER A 52 1.52 11.89 1.55
C SER A 52 2.78 12.75 1.37
N THR A 53 3.94 12.10 1.27
CA THR A 53 5.21 12.79 1.06
C THR A 53 5.21 13.55 -0.28
N MET A 54 4.70 12.91 -1.31
CA MET A 54 4.60 13.54 -2.63
C MET A 54 3.66 14.73 -2.62
N ALA A 55 2.53 14.62 -1.92
CA ALA A 55 1.59 15.72 -1.80
C ALA A 55 2.22 16.92 -1.12
N GLU A 56 3.00 16.69 -0.07
CA GLU A 56 3.76 17.74 0.61
C GLU A 56 4.77 18.39 -0.32
N ARG A 57 5.47 17.56 -1.08
CA ARG A 57 6.47 18.07 -2.03
C ARG A 57 5.83 18.93 -3.11
N ILE A 58 4.69 18.49 -3.62
CA ILE A 58 3.95 19.27 -4.62
C ILE A 58 3.55 20.61 -4.04
N THR A 59 3.04 20.64 -2.83
CA THR A 59 2.65 21.88 -2.15
C THR A 59 3.86 22.82 -2.01
N GLN A 60 5.01 22.28 -1.62
CA GLN A 60 6.23 23.08 -1.50
C GLN A 60 6.66 23.67 -2.84
N LEU A 61 6.63 22.84 -3.89
CA LEU A 61 7.01 23.30 -5.21
C LEU A 61 6.06 24.36 -5.75
N GLU A 62 4.78 24.20 -5.51
CA GLU A 62 3.78 25.19 -5.89
C GLU A 62 4.04 26.53 -5.19
N GLU A 63 4.38 26.47 -3.92
CA GLU A 63 4.69 27.68 -3.16
C GLU A 63 5.95 28.35 -3.67
N GLU A 64 7.01 27.57 -3.93
CA GLU A 64 8.24 28.10 -4.48
C GLU A 64 8.02 28.73 -5.85
N LEU A 65 7.21 28.09 -6.68
CA LEU A 65 6.87 28.63 -7.99
C LEU A 65 6.10 29.95 -7.88
N ARG A 66 5.16 30.00 -6.96
CA ARG A 66 4.38 31.21 -6.71
C ARG A 66 5.29 32.36 -6.29
N GLN A 67 6.23 32.09 -5.39
CA GLN A 67 7.18 33.07 -4.94
C GLN A 67 8.09 33.53 -6.07
N GLU A 68 8.56 32.59 -6.89
CA GLU A 68 9.41 32.89 -8.03
C GLU A 68 8.69 33.80 -9.02
N ARG A 69 7.44 33.52 -9.30
CA ARG A 69 6.63 34.35 -10.19
C ARG A 69 6.42 35.74 -9.63
N ALA A 70 6.18 35.84 -8.34
CA ALA A 70 6.02 37.13 -7.68
C ALA A 70 7.31 37.93 -7.75
N ASN A 71 8.45 37.27 -7.51
CA ASN A 71 9.76 37.92 -7.60
C ASN A 71 10.05 38.42 -9.02
N ASN A 72 9.73 37.60 -10.01
CA ASN A 72 9.92 37.95 -11.41
C ASN A 72 9.08 39.16 -11.79
N LEU A 73 7.83 39.21 -11.33
CA LEU A 73 6.96 40.36 -11.59
C LEU A 73 7.50 41.61 -10.91
N THR A 74 7.97 41.48 -9.69
CA THR A 74 8.55 42.61 -8.97
C THR A 74 9.76 43.15 -9.72
N GLN A 75 10.63 42.26 -10.20
CA GLN A 75 11.81 42.70 -10.96
C GLN A 75 11.43 43.37 -12.28
N ARG A 76 10.34 42.94 -12.88
CA ARG A 76 9.89 43.54 -14.14
C ARG A 76 9.32 44.94 -13.94
N PHE A 77 8.52 45.10 -12.89
CA PHE A 77 7.78 46.35 -12.72
C PHE A 77 8.46 47.32 -11.77
N MET A 78 9.42 46.82 -11.02
CA MET A 78 10.16 47.65 -10.09
C MET A 78 11.66 47.40 -10.29
N PRO A 79 12.13 47.74 -11.46
CA PRO A 79 13.48 47.38 -11.79
C PRO A 79 14.34 48.24 -11.05
N HIS A 80 14.82 47.87 -10.41
CA HIS A 80 15.56 48.49 -10.08
C HIS A 80 15.57 49.60 -9.51
N THR A 81 15.11 49.82 -9.44
CA THR A 81 15.05 50.94 -8.84
C THR A 81 16.16 50.95 -8.01
N VAL A 82 16.61 50.87 -8.47
CA VAL A 82 17.21 50.60 -8.13
C VAL A 82 18.15 50.23 -8.14
N SER A 83 18.46 50.40 -8.57
CA SER A 83 19.15 50.06 -8.71
C SER A 83 19.81 50.41 -8.77
N GLY A 84 19.82 50.88 -8.97
CA GLY A 84 20.37 51.05 -8.95
C GLY A 84 20.79 51.32 -9.39
N ARG A 85 20.65 51.54 -9.82
CA ARG A 85 20.82 51.54 -10.11
C ARG A 85 21.05 52.04 -10.43
N ARG A 86 21.18 52.28 -10.81
CA ARG A 86 21.36 52.66 -11.11
C ARG A 86 21.56 53.32 -11.37
N ASN A 87 21.69 53.93 -11.75
CA ASN A 87 21.78 54.39 -11.92
C ASN A 87 21.99 55.00 -12.20
N TYR A 88 21.99 55.38 -12.16
CA TYR A 88 22.08 55.58 -12.18
C TYR A 88 22.14 55.73 -12.19
#